data_86af82de87e96a13fbaf40c98561e398
#
_entry.id   86af82de87e96a13fbaf40c98561e398
#
_cell.length_a   1.000
_cell.length_b   1.000
_cell.length_c   1.000
_cell.angle_alpha   90.00
_cell.angle_beta   90.00
_cell.angle_gamma   90.00
#
_symmetry.space_group_name_H-M   'P 1'
#
loop_
_entity.id
_entity.type
_entity.pdbx_description
1 polymer ?
#
loop_
_entity_poly.entity_id
_entity_poly.type
_entity_poly.pdbx_seq_one_letter_code
_entity_poly.pdbx_strand_id
1 'polypeptide(L)'
;MTDPKQVAITVGEPNWTPLERAVPVTDMENFMYMGCAGEIELYKHRITRRYLNIGRNSQKFYRYLNGEYTEISQAAALQHVSS
;
A
#
# COMPACT_ATOMS: atom_id res chain seq x y z
N MET A 1 6.36 18.18 15.54
CA MET A 1 6.43 16.85 16.12
C MET A 1 5.43 15.93 15.45
N THR A 2 5.85 14.72 15.13
CA THR A 2 4.99 13.78 14.42
C THR A 2 3.99 13.14 15.37
N ASP A 3 2.72 13.09 14.96
CA ASP A 3 1.69 12.34 15.67
C ASP A 3 2.12 10.87 15.74
N PRO A 4 2.06 10.20 16.90
CA PRO A 4 2.46 8.80 16.99
C PRO A 4 1.67 7.85 16.07
N LYS A 5 0.50 8.29 15.59
CA LYS A 5 -0.27 7.51 14.62
C LYS A 5 0.09 7.82 13.18
N GLN A 6 0.86 8.87 12.96
CA GLN A 6 1.28 9.27 11.62
C GLN A 6 2.74 8.92 11.43
N VAL A 7 2.99 7.78 10.85
CA VAL A 7 4.33 7.36 10.54
C VAL A 7 4.78 8.10 9.28
N ALA A 8 5.94 8.75 9.35
CA ALA A 8 6.48 9.45 8.21
C ALA A 8 6.76 8.47 7.07
N ILE A 9 6.39 8.88 5.85
CA ILE A 9 6.66 8.08 4.67
C ILE A 9 8.13 8.19 4.32
N THR A 10 8.78 7.05 4.18
CA THR A 10 10.17 6.96 3.78
C THR A 10 10.23 6.39 2.38
N VAL A 11 10.96 7.08 1.49
CA VAL A 11 11.15 6.61 0.12
C VAL A 11 12.58 6.12 -0.02
N GLY A 12 12.73 4.82 -0.26
CA GLY A 12 14.02 4.19 -0.47
C GLY A 12 13.94 3.30 -1.70
N GLU A 13 14.70 2.21 -1.69
CA GLU A 13 14.61 1.24 -2.75
C GLU A 13 13.24 0.59 -2.76
N PRO A 14 12.62 0.46 -3.94
CA PRO A 14 11.30 -0.17 -4.02
C PRO A 14 11.33 -1.62 -3.53
N ASN A 15 10.33 -1.98 -2.74
CA ASN A 15 10.09 -3.36 -2.34
C ASN A 15 8.80 -3.83 -2.98
N TRP A 16 8.92 -4.64 -4.02
CA TRP A 16 7.77 -5.10 -4.79
C TRP A 16 7.22 -6.44 -4.29
N THR A 17 7.89 -7.08 -3.34
CA THR A 17 7.51 -8.41 -2.88
C THR A 17 6.07 -8.51 -2.35
N PRO A 18 5.61 -7.61 -1.47
CA PRO A 18 4.22 -7.68 -1.03
C PRO A 18 3.23 -7.54 -2.17
N LEU A 19 3.52 -6.68 -3.14
CA LEU A 19 2.64 -6.49 -4.29
C LEU A 19 2.62 -7.71 -5.20
N GLU A 20 3.77 -8.34 -5.41
CA GLU A 20 3.87 -9.55 -6.22
C GLU A 20 2.98 -10.66 -5.70
N ARG A 21 2.79 -10.72 -4.38
CA ARG A 21 1.95 -11.74 -3.74
C ARG A 21 0.47 -11.39 -3.78
N ALA A 22 0.14 -10.15 -4.11
CA ALA A 22 -1.23 -9.66 -4.03
C ALA A 22 -1.91 -9.54 -5.39
N VAL A 23 -1.15 -9.25 -6.45
CA VAL A 23 -1.71 -9.01 -7.78
C VAL A 23 -0.97 -9.83 -8.82
N PRO A 24 -1.61 -10.12 -9.97
CA PRO A 24 -0.92 -10.78 -11.07
C PRO A 24 0.25 -9.94 -11.56
N VAL A 25 1.28 -10.61 -12.07
CA VAL A 25 2.50 -9.93 -12.55
C VAL A 25 2.18 -8.92 -13.64
N THR A 26 1.16 -9.18 -14.44
CA THR A 26 0.74 -8.27 -15.51
C THR A 26 0.16 -6.96 -14.98
N ASP A 27 -0.33 -6.96 -13.75
CA ASP A 27 -0.90 -5.76 -13.14
C ASP A 27 0.14 -4.92 -12.42
N MET A 28 1.32 -5.46 -12.17
CA MET A 28 2.34 -4.75 -11.40
C MET A 28 2.80 -3.46 -12.06
N GLU A 29 2.83 -3.43 -13.38
CA GLU A 29 3.21 -2.23 -14.13
C GLU A 29 2.21 -1.09 -13.96
N ASN A 30 1.00 -1.39 -13.47
CA ASN A 30 -0.01 -0.38 -13.18
C ASN A 30 0.21 0.33 -11.85
N PHE A 31 1.22 -0.06 -11.11
CA PHE A 31 1.50 0.51 -9.79
C PHE A 31 2.82 1.25 -9.76
N MET A 32 2.85 2.30 -8.96
CA MET A 32 4.07 3.05 -8.65
C MET A 32 4.41 2.83 -7.19
N TYR A 33 5.68 2.63 -6.89
CA TYR A 33 6.11 2.52 -5.51
C TYR A 33 6.20 3.91 -4.89
N MET A 34 5.48 4.12 -3.80
CA MET A 34 5.37 5.43 -3.15
C MET A 34 6.14 5.50 -1.83
N GLY A 35 6.89 4.47 -1.49
CA GLY A 35 7.62 4.43 -0.23
C GLY A 35 6.94 3.54 0.77
N CYS A 36 7.29 3.71 2.04
CA CYS A 36 6.69 2.93 3.10
C CYS A 36 6.38 3.81 4.32
N ALA A 37 5.37 3.40 5.06
CA ALA A 37 5.01 3.99 6.34
C ALA A 37 5.20 2.89 7.39
N GLY A 38 6.36 2.93 8.10
CA GLY A 38 6.72 1.84 8.99
C GLY A 38 6.91 0.55 8.20
N GLU A 39 6.16 -0.50 8.56
CA GLU A 39 6.23 -1.76 7.82
C GLU A 39 5.22 -1.84 6.67
N ILE A 40 4.45 -0.79 6.41
CA ILE A 40 3.44 -0.77 5.36
C ILE A 40 4.05 -0.21 4.08
N GLU A 41 4.11 -1.04 3.04
CA GLU A 41 4.57 -0.61 1.73
C GLU A 41 3.42 0.04 0.97
N LEU A 42 3.70 1.15 0.29
CA LEU A 42 2.68 1.96 -0.36
C LEU A 42 2.82 1.86 -1.87
N TYR A 43 1.75 1.41 -2.52
CA TYR A 43 1.71 1.30 -3.98
C TYR A 43 0.53 2.10 -4.50
N LYS A 44 0.77 2.97 -5.49
CA LYS A 44 -0.28 3.82 -6.04
C LYS A 44 -0.63 3.35 -7.45
N HIS A 45 -1.91 3.11 -7.69
CA HIS A 45 -2.37 2.73 -9.02
C HIS A 45 -2.28 3.92 -9.97
N ARG A 46 -1.69 3.72 -11.14
CA ARG A 46 -1.44 4.81 -12.10
C ARG A 46 -2.71 5.43 -12.63
N ILE A 47 -3.75 4.63 -12.82
CA ILE A 47 -4.99 5.07 -13.47
C ILE A 47 -5.97 5.61 -12.45
N THR A 48 -6.29 4.82 -11.42
CA THR A 48 -7.26 5.23 -10.40
C THR A 48 -6.71 6.22 -9.41
N ARG A 49 -5.39 6.28 -9.27
CA ARG A 49 -4.68 7.11 -8.32
C ARG A 49 -4.92 6.71 -6.87
N ARG A 50 -5.47 5.54 -6.65
CA ARG A 50 -5.72 5.03 -5.31
C ARG A 50 -4.56 4.17 -4.84
N TYR A 51 -4.43 4.06 -3.52
CA TYR A 51 -3.31 3.35 -2.90
C TYR A 51 -3.71 1.94 -2.52
N LEU A 52 -2.78 1.01 -2.76
CA LEU A 52 -2.80 -0.34 -2.22
C LEU A 52 -1.68 -0.41 -1.19
N ASN A 53 -2.03 -0.55 0.08
CA ASN A 53 -1.08 -0.52 1.19
C ASN A 53 -0.97 -1.90 1.80
N ILE A 54 0.23 -2.46 1.79
CA ILE A 54 0.43 -3.86 2.18
C ILE A 54 1.54 -3.96 3.22
N GLY A 55 1.28 -4.67 4.32
CA GLY A 55 2.29 -4.91 5.34
C GLY A 55 3.42 -5.78 4.80
N ARG A 56 4.66 -5.33 5.01
CA ARG A 56 5.86 -5.99 4.49
C ARG A 56 6.01 -7.42 5.01
N ASN A 57 5.77 -7.61 6.29
CA ASN A 57 5.96 -8.91 6.92
C ASN A 57 4.66 -9.68 7.10
N SER A 58 3.56 -8.98 7.33
CA SER A 58 2.28 -9.59 7.64
C SER A 58 1.46 -9.94 6.40
N GLN A 59 1.74 -9.29 5.28
CA GLN A 59 0.97 -9.38 4.04
C GLN A 59 -0.48 -8.97 4.25
N LYS A 60 -0.76 -8.18 5.31
CA LYS A 60 -2.07 -7.61 5.57
C LYS A 60 -2.28 -6.37 4.73
N PHE A 61 -3.54 -6.04 4.46
CA PHE A 61 -3.89 -4.89 3.64
C PHE A 61 -4.47 -3.80 4.51
N TYR A 62 -4.15 -2.55 4.17
CA TYR A 62 -4.55 -1.40 4.98
C TYR A 62 -5.13 -0.30 4.12
N ARG A 63 -6.06 0.44 4.70
CA ARG A 63 -6.60 1.65 4.11
C ARG A 63 -6.22 2.84 4.97
N TYR A 64 -5.69 3.87 4.35
CA TYR A 64 -5.36 5.10 5.05
C TYR A 64 -6.59 5.98 5.11
N LEU A 65 -7.05 6.29 6.31
CA LEU A 65 -8.26 7.10 6.49
C LEU A 65 -8.12 7.87 7.80
N ASN A 66 -8.41 9.17 7.75
CA ASN A 66 -8.37 10.04 8.93
C ASN A 66 -7.05 9.99 9.70
N GLY A 67 -5.94 9.89 8.98
CA GLY A 67 -4.62 9.88 9.60
C GLY A 67 -4.19 8.53 10.14
N GLU A 68 -4.95 7.47 9.87
CA GLU A 68 -4.64 6.15 10.38
C GLU A 68 -4.69 5.09 9.28
N TYR A 69 -3.84 4.06 9.43
CA TYR A 69 -3.92 2.87 8.60
C TYR A 69 -4.77 1.84 9.31
N THR A 70 -5.87 1.46 8.66
CA THR A 70 -6.82 0.48 9.20
C THR A 70 -6.77 -0.78 8.37
N GLU A 71 -6.66 -1.93 9.04
CA GLU A 71 -6.62 -3.21 8.33
C GLU A 71 -7.95 -3.49 7.64
N ILE A 72 -7.87 -3.92 6.37
CA ILE A 72 -9.04 -4.31 5.57
C ILE A 72 -8.74 -5.65 4.91
N SER A 73 -9.76 -6.27 4.34
CA SER A 73 -9.57 -7.53 3.63
C SER A 73 -8.86 -7.29 2.30
N GLN A 74 -8.22 -8.34 1.79
CA GLN A 74 -7.60 -8.29 0.47
C GLN A 74 -8.60 -7.93 -0.62
N ALA A 75 -9.80 -8.52 -0.56
CA ALA A 75 -10.84 -8.25 -1.54
C ALA A 75 -11.25 -6.77 -1.52
N ALA A 76 -11.43 -6.20 -0.32
CA ALA A 76 -11.79 -4.80 -0.18
C ALA A 76 -10.67 -3.88 -0.70
N ALA A 77 -9.41 -4.24 -0.43
CA ALA A 77 -8.26 -3.46 -0.86
C ALA A 77 -8.14 -3.45 -2.38
N LEU A 78 -8.28 -4.62 -3.01
CA LEU A 78 -8.17 -4.73 -4.47
C LEU A 78 -9.34 -4.04 -5.16
N GLN A 79 -10.53 -4.13 -4.60
CA GLN A 79 -11.69 -3.43 -5.13
C GLN A 79 -11.50 -1.91 -5.04
N HIS A 80 -10.99 -1.42 -3.93
CA HIS A 80 -10.74 0.00 -3.72
C HIS A 80 -9.77 0.56 -4.77
N VAL A 81 -8.69 -0.16 -5.02
CA VAL A 81 -7.64 0.33 -5.91
C VAL A 81 -8.03 0.24 -7.38
N SER A 82 -8.97 -0.62 -7.73
CA SER A 82 -9.41 -0.79 -9.12
C SER A 82 -10.65 0.03 -9.48
N SER A 83 -11.23 0.73 -8.54
CA SER A 83 -12.48 1.46 -8.79
C SER A 83 -12.25 2.81 -9.43
#